data_e80caf865004714e4fe47f858eee4a74
#
_entry.id   e80caf865004714e4fe47f858eee4a74
#
_cell.length_a   1.000
_cell.length_b   1.000
_cell.length_c   1.000
_cell.angle_alpha   90.00
_cell.angle_beta   90.00
_cell.angle_gamma   90.00
#
_symmetry.space_group_name_H-M   'P 1'
#
loop_
_entity.id
_entity.type
_entity.pdbx_description
1 polymer ?
#
loop_
_entity_poly.entity_id
_entity_poly.type
_entity_poly.pdbx_seq_one_letter_code
_entity_poly.pdbx_strand_id
1 'polypeptide(L)'
;MKLTTSTGYIFAIILQLSLISLASSLSCYQCDSAVDIRCSEDLTSRDLLRSLPCNTLSEPRYCVKMTGIFGGNLGAKRFCSERFLDNYCTYVRRPGDQREYRSCVYTCTGDGCNSSTGLTPTKLIQMSALLLLISSAMTFHRL
;
A
#
# COMPACT_ATOMS: atom_id res chain seq x y z
N MET A 1 -29.80 -39.29 6.75
CA MET A 1 -29.99 -37.90 6.29
C MET A 1 -28.88 -36.96 6.81
N LYS A 2 -27.57 -37.26 6.62
CA LYS A 2 -26.44 -36.36 7.05
C LYS A 2 -25.53 -35.90 5.88
N LEU A 3 -25.87 -36.27 4.64
CA LEU A 3 -25.02 -35.96 3.47
C LEU A 3 -25.34 -34.62 2.83
N THR A 4 -26.54 -34.08 3.02
CA THR A 4 -27.00 -32.84 2.39
C THR A 4 -26.46 -31.57 3.05
N THR A 5 -26.09 -31.60 4.33
CA THR A 5 -25.52 -30.46 5.04
C THR A 5 -24.05 -30.23 4.67
N SER A 6 -23.28 -31.29 4.42
CA SER A 6 -21.86 -31.18 4.04
C SER A 6 -21.68 -30.55 2.65
N THR A 7 -22.51 -30.91 1.67
CA THR A 7 -22.48 -30.35 0.31
C THR A 7 -22.84 -28.86 0.31
N GLY A 8 -23.80 -28.42 1.10
CA GLY A 8 -24.16 -27.00 1.23
C GLY A 8 -23.03 -26.16 1.81
N TYR A 9 -22.29 -26.67 2.79
CA TYR A 9 -21.11 -25.98 3.35
C TYR A 9 -19.96 -25.84 2.35
N ILE A 10 -19.69 -26.87 1.57
CA ILE A 10 -18.63 -26.84 0.54
C ILE A 10 -18.98 -25.82 -0.54
N PHE A 11 -20.23 -25.76 -1.00
CA PHE A 11 -20.69 -24.75 -1.95
C PHE A 11 -20.59 -23.33 -1.40
N ALA A 12 -20.94 -23.11 -0.14
CA ALA A 12 -20.82 -21.79 0.50
C ALA A 12 -19.35 -21.34 0.61
N ILE A 13 -18.44 -22.25 0.95
CA ILE A 13 -17.00 -21.95 1.03
C ILE A 13 -16.43 -21.63 -0.36
N ILE A 14 -16.77 -22.40 -1.38
CA ILE A 14 -16.31 -22.15 -2.76
C ILE A 14 -16.86 -20.82 -3.28
N LEU A 15 -18.11 -20.48 -2.99
CA LEU A 15 -18.71 -19.20 -3.36
C LEU A 15 -18.03 -18.03 -2.65
N GLN A 16 -17.68 -18.16 -1.38
CA GLN A 16 -16.93 -17.14 -0.65
C GLN A 16 -15.49 -16.96 -1.17
N LEU A 17 -14.82 -18.06 -1.53
CA LEU A 17 -13.48 -18.00 -2.11
C LEU A 17 -13.47 -17.36 -3.51
N SER A 18 -14.51 -17.56 -4.31
CA SER A 18 -14.62 -16.95 -5.65
C SER A 18 -14.89 -15.45 -5.62
N LEU A 19 -15.43 -14.91 -4.53
CA LEU A 19 -15.68 -13.47 -4.37
C LEU A 19 -14.42 -12.67 -3.99
N ILE A 20 -13.31 -13.33 -3.63
CA ILE A 20 -12.07 -12.67 -3.20
C ILE A 20 -11.18 -12.26 -4.39
N SER A 21 -11.48 -12.72 -5.59
CA SER A 21 -10.67 -12.44 -6.80
C SER A 21 -11.19 -11.27 -7.64
N LEU A 22 -11.62 -10.18 -7.01
CA LEU A 22 -11.70 -8.91 -7.71
C LEU A 22 -10.27 -8.39 -7.85
N ALA A 23 -9.69 -8.57 -9.03
CA ALA A 23 -8.41 -8.00 -9.40
C ALA A 23 -8.50 -6.46 -9.33
N SER A 24 -8.27 -5.90 -8.15
CA SER A 24 -8.11 -4.47 -8.01
C SER A 24 -6.74 -4.10 -8.58
N SER A 25 -6.71 -3.21 -9.56
CA SER A 25 -5.46 -2.63 -10.03
C SER A 25 -4.80 -1.87 -8.88
N LEU A 26 -3.48 -2.01 -8.73
CA LEU A 26 -2.73 -1.31 -7.70
C LEU A 26 -3.00 0.20 -7.77
N SER A 27 -3.29 0.79 -6.62
CA SER A 27 -3.51 2.23 -6.46
C SER A 27 -2.43 2.83 -5.56
N CYS A 28 -1.77 3.88 -6.04
CA CYS A 28 -0.73 4.58 -5.30
C CYS A 28 -1.05 6.07 -5.17
N TYR A 29 -0.51 6.73 -4.16
CA TYR A 29 -0.42 8.19 -4.19
C TYR A 29 0.52 8.60 -5.31
N GLN A 30 0.11 9.59 -6.11
CA GLN A 30 0.85 10.09 -7.26
C GLN A 30 0.91 11.62 -7.18
N CYS A 31 2.07 12.16 -6.88
CA CYS A 31 2.28 13.58 -6.74
C CYS A 31 3.77 13.96 -6.78
N ASP A 32 4.04 15.25 -7.01
CA ASP A 32 5.38 15.83 -7.00
C ASP A 32 5.33 17.16 -6.24
N SER A 33 6.10 17.30 -5.17
CA SER A 33 6.16 18.52 -4.36
C SER A 33 6.73 19.74 -5.09
N ALA A 34 7.40 19.55 -6.22
CA ALA A 34 7.85 20.66 -7.05
C ALA A 34 6.67 21.41 -7.72
N VAL A 35 5.51 20.72 -7.86
CA VAL A 35 4.32 21.22 -8.55
C VAL A 35 3.12 21.34 -7.62
N ASP A 36 2.98 20.44 -6.66
CA ASP A 36 1.85 20.37 -5.73
C ASP A 36 2.34 20.40 -4.28
N ILE A 37 2.12 21.51 -3.60
CA ILE A 37 2.52 21.72 -2.20
C ILE A 37 1.86 20.71 -1.23
N ARG A 38 0.75 20.08 -1.61
CA ARG A 38 0.10 19.02 -0.83
C ARG A 38 0.88 17.72 -0.82
N CYS A 39 1.85 17.57 -1.72
CA CYS A 39 2.75 16.41 -1.77
C CYS A 39 3.85 16.52 -0.71
N SER A 40 3.46 16.60 0.55
CA SER A 40 4.37 16.70 1.68
C SER A 40 5.13 15.38 1.91
N GLU A 41 6.21 15.42 2.70
CA GLU A 41 6.99 14.20 3.02
C GLU A 41 6.12 13.15 3.70
N ASP A 42 5.28 13.56 4.66
CA ASP A 42 4.29 12.70 5.31
C ASP A 42 2.88 13.20 4.96
N LEU A 43 2.13 12.41 4.20
CA LEU A 43 0.75 12.73 3.87
C LEU A 43 -0.12 12.58 5.11
N THR A 44 -0.81 13.65 5.45
CA THR A 44 -1.79 13.68 6.52
C THR A 44 -3.21 13.70 5.95
N SER A 45 -4.21 13.47 6.79
CA SER A 45 -5.62 13.57 6.39
C SER A 45 -6.02 14.97 5.90
N ARG A 46 -5.21 16.00 6.17
CA ARG A 46 -5.43 17.38 5.72
C ARG A 46 -5.01 17.61 4.27
N ASP A 47 -4.09 16.79 3.76
CA ASP A 47 -3.53 16.99 2.42
C ASP A 47 -4.51 16.66 1.30
N LEU A 48 -5.65 16.04 1.60
CA LEU A 48 -6.75 15.69 0.69
C LEU A 48 -6.30 14.93 -0.58
N LEU A 49 -5.08 14.40 -0.57
CA LEU A 49 -4.59 13.55 -1.65
C LEU A 49 -5.21 12.16 -1.51
N ARG A 50 -5.60 11.58 -2.64
CA ARG A 50 -6.12 10.21 -2.73
C ARG A 50 -5.17 9.34 -3.53
N SER A 51 -5.12 8.07 -3.19
CA SER A 51 -4.47 7.08 -4.06
C SER A 51 -5.25 6.97 -5.38
N LEU A 52 -4.52 6.90 -6.47
CA LEU A 52 -5.05 6.78 -7.83
C LEU A 52 -4.62 5.45 -8.45
N PRO A 53 -5.47 4.81 -9.27
CA PRO A 53 -5.09 3.58 -9.95
C PRO A 53 -3.86 3.80 -10.87
N CYS A 54 -2.97 2.83 -10.90
CA CYS A 54 -1.74 2.87 -11.69
C CYS A 54 -1.94 2.52 -13.17
N ASN A 55 -2.99 3.05 -13.80
CA ASN A 55 -3.43 2.67 -15.16
C ASN A 55 -2.47 3.10 -16.29
N THR A 56 -1.46 3.91 -15.98
CA THR A 56 -0.46 4.37 -16.96
C THR A 56 0.64 3.34 -17.21
N LEU A 57 0.73 2.32 -16.38
CA LEU A 57 1.71 1.23 -16.47
C LEU A 57 1.02 -0.07 -16.86
N SER A 58 1.74 -0.94 -17.58
CA SER A 58 1.22 -2.23 -18.03
C SER A 58 1.09 -3.22 -16.86
N GLU A 59 2.10 -3.28 -16.00
CA GLU A 59 2.17 -4.20 -14.86
C GLU A 59 2.61 -3.47 -13.57
N PRO A 60 1.80 -2.57 -13.00
CA PRO A 60 2.17 -1.87 -11.78
C PRO A 60 2.18 -2.86 -10.60
N ARG A 61 3.31 -2.96 -9.92
CA ARG A 61 3.51 -3.87 -8.78
C ARG A 61 3.87 -3.14 -7.49
N TYR A 62 4.39 -1.94 -7.61
CA TYR A 62 4.94 -1.19 -6.48
C TYR A 62 4.47 0.25 -6.47
N CYS A 63 4.31 0.78 -5.27
CA CYS A 63 4.24 2.21 -5.04
C CYS A 63 5.60 2.70 -4.53
N VAL A 64 6.03 3.85 -5.02
CA VAL A 64 7.30 4.45 -4.64
C VAL A 64 7.08 5.81 -3.99
N LYS A 65 7.84 6.09 -2.94
CA LYS A 65 8.00 7.41 -2.34
C LYS A 65 9.48 7.76 -2.41
N MET A 66 9.79 8.90 -2.94
CA MET A 66 11.12 9.49 -2.89
C MET A 66 11.07 10.76 -2.05
N THR A 67 12.03 10.95 -1.17
CA THR A 67 12.22 12.21 -0.44
C THR A 67 13.57 12.81 -0.80
N GLY A 68 13.67 14.14 -0.77
CA GLY A 68 14.90 14.82 -1.16
C GLY A 68 14.64 16.24 -1.67
N ILE A 69 15.45 16.68 -2.61
CA ILE A 69 15.32 18.00 -3.20
C ILE A 69 14.60 17.90 -4.55
N PHE A 70 13.43 18.53 -4.62
CA PHE A 70 12.59 18.61 -5.82
C PHE A 70 12.26 20.08 -6.09
N GLY A 71 12.45 20.54 -7.33
CA GLY A 71 12.22 21.95 -7.68
C GLY A 71 13.02 22.95 -6.84
N GLY A 72 14.17 22.53 -6.30
CA GLY A 72 15.01 23.38 -5.46
C GLY A 72 14.64 23.38 -3.97
N ASN A 73 13.58 22.73 -3.53
CA ASN A 73 13.14 22.63 -2.13
C ASN A 73 13.13 21.19 -1.66
N LEU A 74 13.21 21.00 -0.34
CA LEU A 74 12.98 19.70 0.27
C LEU A 74 11.52 19.30 0.07
N GLY A 75 11.29 18.04 -0.30
CA GLY A 75 9.95 17.56 -0.57
C GLY A 75 9.89 16.06 -0.86
N ALA A 76 8.82 15.66 -1.51
CA ALA A 76 8.59 14.28 -1.87
C ALA A 76 8.04 14.14 -3.30
N LYS A 77 8.30 12.98 -3.89
CA LYS A 77 7.70 12.52 -5.13
C LYS A 77 7.14 11.12 -4.93
N ARG A 78 5.93 10.89 -5.42
CA ARG A 78 5.23 9.62 -5.30
C ARG A 78 4.72 9.18 -6.66
N PHE A 79 4.89 7.88 -6.95
CA PHE A 79 4.47 7.33 -8.25
C PHE A 79 4.31 5.80 -8.18
N CYS A 80 3.69 5.24 -9.23
CA CYS A 80 3.61 3.80 -9.45
C CYS A 80 4.88 3.29 -10.14
N SER A 81 5.26 2.03 -9.88
CA SER A 81 6.40 1.39 -10.53
C SER A 81 6.12 -0.07 -10.86
N GLU A 82 6.67 -0.55 -11.97
CA GLU A 82 6.70 -1.96 -12.33
C GLU A 82 7.87 -2.69 -11.67
N ARG A 83 8.91 -1.94 -11.26
CA ARG A 83 10.15 -2.47 -10.69
C ARG A 83 10.30 -2.07 -9.23
N PHE A 84 10.88 -2.95 -8.46
CA PHE A 84 11.33 -2.64 -7.11
C PHE A 84 12.59 -1.74 -7.18
N LEU A 85 12.52 -0.55 -6.58
CA LEU A 85 13.59 0.46 -6.62
C LEU A 85 14.43 0.48 -5.33
N ASP A 86 14.36 -0.58 -4.54
CA ASP A 86 14.99 -0.70 -3.23
C ASP A 86 14.47 0.28 -2.16
N ASN A 87 15.02 0.16 -0.96
CA ASN A 87 14.75 1.04 0.17
C ASN A 87 16.09 1.50 0.72
N TYR A 88 16.48 2.72 0.37
CA TYR A 88 17.77 3.26 0.79
C TYR A 88 17.72 4.78 0.94
N CYS A 89 18.70 5.32 1.66
CA CYS A 89 18.94 6.76 1.77
C CYS A 89 20.37 7.07 1.41
N THR A 90 20.57 8.23 0.79
CA THR A 90 21.88 8.80 0.50
C THR A 90 21.88 10.29 0.83
N TYR A 91 23.06 10.90 0.83
CA TYR A 91 23.19 12.33 1.00
C TYR A 91 23.59 12.98 -0.32
N VAL A 92 22.87 14.04 -0.67
CA VAL A 92 23.09 14.81 -1.90
C VAL A 92 23.40 16.26 -1.57
N ARG A 93 24.27 16.88 -2.37
CA ARG A 93 24.58 18.32 -2.26
C ARG A 93 23.93 19.09 -3.39
N ARG A 94 23.46 20.28 -3.09
CA ARG A 94 23.12 21.26 -4.12
C ARG A 94 24.37 21.87 -4.69
N PRO A 95 24.41 22.17 -5.98
CA PRO A 95 25.47 23.04 -6.55
C PRO A 95 25.51 24.40 -5.83
N GLY A 96 26.67 24.76 -5.28
CA GLY A 96 26.85 26.00 -4.54
C GLY A 96 26.46 26.00 -3.06
N ASP A 97 25.94 24.87 -2.53
CA ASP A 97 25.60 24.72 -1.13
C ASP A 97 26.63 23.83 -0.40
N GLN A 98 26.99 24.22 0.82
CA GLN A 98 27.88 23.46 1.69
C GLN A 98 27.12 22.34 2.45
N ARG A 99 25.82 22.38 2.45
CA ARG A 99 24.95 21.43 3.19
C ARG A 99 24.72 20.16 2.40
N GLU A 100 24.63 19.06 3.13
CA GLU A 100 24.17 17.77 2.61
C GLU A 100 22.72 17.55 3.00
N TYR A 101 21.94 17.05 2.06
CA TYR A 101 20.52 16.80 2.20
C TYR A 101 20.26 15.31 2.07
N ARG A 102 19.51 14.76 3.01
CA ARG A 102 19.12 13.35 2.95
C ARG A 102 18.11 13.14 1.83
N SER A 103 18.39 12.19 0.95
CA SER A 103 17.50 11.73 -0.11
C SER A 103 17.24 10.26 0.06
N CYS A 104 15.98 9.85 0.12
CA CYS A 104 15.59 8.46 0.32
C CYS A 104 14.65 7.98 -0.78
N VAL A 105 14.73 6.69 -1.07
CA VAL A 105 13.77 5.94 -1.89
C VAL A 105 13.11 4.90 -0.99
N TYR A 106 11.80 4.80 -1.07
CA TYR A 106 10.99 3.81 -0.36
C TYR A 106 10.06 3.14 -1.36
N THR A 107 10.18 1.83 -1.50
CA THR A 107 9.34 1.01 -2.37
C THR A 107 8.49 0.07 -1.53
N CYS A 108 7.22 0.01 -1.80
CA CYS A 108 6.28 -0.83 -1.06
C CYS A 108 5.24 -1.48 -1.97
N THR A 109 4.52 -2.46 -1.46
CA THR A 109 3.44 -3.17 -2.13
C THR A 109 2.12 -2.95 -1.40
N GLY A 110 1.02 -2.93 -2.16
CA GLY A 110 -0.33 -2.71 -1.64
C GLY A 110 -0.82 -1.28 -1.85
N ASP A 111 -2.15 -1.15 -1.87
CA ASP A 111 -2.82 0.11 -2.19
C ASP A 111 -2.47 1.23 -1.19
N GLY A 112 -2.06 2.37 -1.73
CA GLY A 112 -1.74 3.56 -0.97
C GLY A 112 -0.56 3.43 -0.01
N CYS A 113 0.27 2.40 -0.11
CA CYS A 113 1.36 2.13 0.83
C CYS A 113 2.44 3.23 0.87
N ASN A 114 2.52 4.06 -0.16
CA ASN A 114 3.47 5.18 -0.24
C ASN A 114 2.95 6.50 0.36
N SER A 115 1.95 6.46 1.22
CA SER A 115 1.44 7.64 1.94
C SER A 115 2.46 8.17 2.95
N SER A 116 2.96 7.30 3.81
CA SER A 116 3.94 7.60 4.85
C SER A 116 4.96 6.46 4.95
N THR A 117 5.94 6.57 5.84
CA THR A 117 6.92 5.51 6.12
C THR A 117 6.43 4.48 7.15
N GLY A 118 5.14 4.52 7.50
CA GLY A 118 4.54 3.68 8.55
C GLY A 118 3.94 2.36 8.07
N LEU A 119 3.70 1.47 9.01
CA LEU A 119 3.04 0.16 8.80
C LEU A 119 1.62 0.35 8.25
N THR A 120 1.32 -0.31 7.14
CA THR A 120 -0.04 -0.30 6.58
C THR A 120 -1.00 -1.09 7.47
N PRO A 121 -2.22 -0.58 7.76
CA PRO A 121 -3.19 -1.23 8.64
C PRO A 121 -3.75 -2.56 8.10
N THR A 122 -3.50 -2.89 6.86
CA THR A 122 -4.01 -4.10 6.18
C THR A 122 -3.64 -5.40 6.89
N LYS A 123 -2.45 -5.49 7.48
CA LYS A 123 -2.02 -6.69 8.23
C LYS A 123 -2.81 -6.90 9.52
N LEU A 124 -3.23 -5.84 10.19
CA LEU A 124 -4.03 -5.92 11.41
C LEU A 124 -5.44 -6.46 11.14
N ILE A 125 -6.06 -6.06 10.03
CA ILE A 125 -7.40 -6.51 9.64
C ILE A 125 -7.38 -8.00 9.25
N GLN A 126 -6.36 -8.47 8.53
CA GLN A 126 -6.23 -9.89 8.19
C GLN A 126 -6.02 -10.79 9.42
N MET A 127 -5.25 -10.33 10.41
CA MET A 127 -5.03 -11.08 11.66
C MET A 127 -6.31 -11.19 12.50
N SER A 128 -7.09 -10.12 12.58
CA SER A 128 -8.36 -10.14 13.34
C SER A 128 -9.41 -11.04 12.69
N ALA A 129 -9.52 -11.04 11.36
CA ALA A 129 -10.43 -11.93 10.64
C ALA A 129 -10.06 -13.41 10.84
N LEU A 130 -8.77 -13.74 10.82
CA LEU A 130 -8.30 -15.12 11.06
C LEU A 130 -8.60 -15.58 12.49
N LEU A 131 -8.44 -14.72 13.49
CA LEU A 131 -8.78 -15.05 14.88
C LEU A 131 -10.26 -15.30 15.09
N LEU A 132 -11.14 -14.54 14.41
CA LEU A 132 -12.59 -14.75 14.47
C LEU A 132 -13.00 -16.10 13.83
N LEU A 133 -12.37 -16.49 12.73
CA LEU A 133 -12.63 -17.79 12.09
C LEU A 133 -12.19 -18.97 12.97
N ILE A 134 -11.06 -18.87 13.64
CA ILE A 134 -10.56 -19.91 14.55
C ILE A 134 -11.48 -20.03 15.78
N SER A 135 -11.93 -18.91 16.34
CA SER A 135 -12.82 -18.92 17.50
C SER A 135 -14.19 -19.54 17.18
N SER A 136 -14.74 -19.26 16.00
CA SER A 136 -16.01 -19.85 15.54
C SER A 136 -15.89 -21.37 15.28
N ALA A 137 -14.75 -21.82 14.76
CA ALA A 137 -14.51 -23.24 14.54
C ALA A 137 -14.38 -24.03 15.85
N MET A 138 -13.75 -23.45 16.90
CA MET A 138 -13.61 -24.08 18.21
C MET A 138 -14.93 -24.18 18.98
N THR A 139 -15.85 -23.22 18.82
CA THR A 139 -17.18 -23.30 19.45
C THR A 139 -18.05 -24.37 18.78
N PHE A 140 -17.89 -24.60 17.47
CA PHE A 140 -18.65 -25.63 16.75
C PHE A 140 -18.19 -27.07 17.09
N HIS A 141 -16.95 -27.26 17.52
CA HIS A 141 -16.43 -28.59 17.92
C HIS A 141 -16.83 -28.99 19.34
N ARG A 142 -17.43 -28.08 20.12
CA ARG A 142 -17.88 -28.36 21.52
C ARG A 142 -19.39 -28.63 21.66
N LEU A 143 -20.13 -28.58 20.55
CA LEU A 143 -21.54 -28.96 20.46
C LEU A 143 -21.68 -30.33 19.77
#